data_8428131a8a43163d1301200c4f49f4df
#
_entry.id   8428131a8a43163d1301200c4f49f4df
#
_cell.length_a   1.000
_cell.length_b   1.000
_cell.length_c   1.000
_cell.angle_alpha   90.00
_cell.angle_beta   90.00
_cell.angle_gamma   90.00
#
_symmetry.space_group_name_H-M   'P 1'
#
loop_
_entity.id
_entity.type
_entity.pdbx_description
1 polymer ?
#
loop_
_entity_poly.entity_id
_entity_poly.type
_entity_poly.pdbx_seq_one_letter_code
_entity_poly.pdbx_strand_id
1 'polypeptide(L)'
;VYDPGRAELGCGTVHLTEAGRRDLLLRDFSASFKVNMGHHDRVDELPANAIELAYNESQRNQAFRLKDAPVYGTQFHSELDAARERERLVAYREYYIRELPTEEDFQRVVNNLAETTEVDSLLHDFLVTFALPFAAQRAPERHFS
;
A
#
# COMPACT_ATOMS: atom_id res chain seq x y z
N VAL A 1 -9.71 -8.25 -9.09
CA VAL A 1 -11.08 -8.75 -9.30
C VAL A 1 -12.01 -7.99 -8.39
N TYR A 2 -13.06 -7.38 -8.94
CA TYR A 2 -14.11 -6.73 -8.16
C TYR A 2 -14.94 -7.78 -7.43
N ASP A 3 -15.05 -7.65 -6.13
CA ASP A 3 -15.82 -8.57 -5.28
C ASP A 3 -16.69 -7.75 -4.32
N PRO A 4 -17.97 -7.54 -4.64
CA PRO A 4 -18.86 -6.73 -3.82
C PRO A 4 -19.01 -7.36 -2.42
N GLY A 5 -18.87 -6.53 -1.38
CA GLY A 5 -18.91 -6.95 0.02
C GLY A 5 -17.56 -7.42 0.58
N ARG A 6 -16.47 -7.26 -0.18
CA ARG A 6 -15.10 -7.52 0.29
C ARG A 6 -14.17 -6.32 0.16
N ALA A 7 -14.74 -5.13 0.07
CA ALA A 7 -13.95 -3.90 0.16
C ALA A 7 -13.20 -3.85 1.50
N GLU A 8 -11.94 -3.43 1.44
CA GLU A 8 -11.16 -3.11 2.63
C GLU A 8 -11.11 -1.60 2.80
N LEU A 9 -11.74 -1.12 3.85
CA LEU A 9 -11.89 0.31 4.14
C LEU A 9 -11.43 0.63 5.56
N GLY A 10 -10.68 1.71 5.71
CA GLY A 10 -10.17 2.16 7.01
C GLY A 10 -8.85 1.50 7.41
N CYS A 11 -8.55 1.51 8.71
CA CYS A 11 -7.30 0.96 9.22
C CYS A 11 -7.40 -0.56 9.39
N GLY A 12 -6.41 -1.27 8.85
CA GLY A 12 -6.21 -2.71 9.01
C GLY A 12 -4.83 -3.09 9.51
N THR A 13 -4.62 -4.38 9.70
CA THR A 13 -3.30 -4.94 10.02
C THR A 13 -2.84 -5.83 8.88
N VAL A 14 -1.59 -5.65 8.46
CA VAL A 14 -0.93 -6.45 7.42
C VAL A 14 0.24 -7.19 8.02
N HIS A 15 0.51 -8.39 7.54
CA HIS A 15 1.57 -9.29 7.99
C HIS A 15 2.59 -9.52 6.89
N LEU A 16 3.87 -9.41 7.22
CA LEU A 16 4.94 -9.73 6.28
C LEU A 16 5.04 -11.24 6.06
N THR A 17 5.18 -11.65 4.81
CA THR A 17 5.65 -13.00 4.47
C THR A 17 7.14 -13.14 4.83
N GLU A 18 7.70 -14.35 4.74
CA GLU A 18 9.14 -14.54 4.88
C GLU A 18 9.93 -13.79 3.80
N ALA A 19 9.40 -13.70 2.58
CA ALA A 19 9.98 -12.90 1.51
C ALA A 19 9.93 -11.40 1.83
N GLY A 20 8.82 -10.92 2.40
CA GLY A 20 8.68 -9.53 2.84
C GLY A 20 9.69 -9.13 3.90
N ARG A 21 9.96 -10.01 4.87
CA ARG A 21 10.97 -9.79 5.93
C ARG A 21 12.40 -9.71 5.42
N ARG A 22 12.67 -10.19 4.21
CA ARG A 22 13.98 -10.13 3.55
C ARG A 22 14.03 -9.10 2.43
N ASP A 23 12.91 -8.46 2.15
CA ASP A 23 12.80 -7.48 1.07
C ASP A 23 13.50 -6.17 1.43
N LEU A 24 14.13 -5.54 0.46
CA LEU A 24 14.92 -4.32 0.67
C LEU A 24 14.10 -3.14 1.22
N LEU A 25 12.81 -3.05 0.88
CA LEU A 25 11.94 -1.98 1.36
C LEU A 25 11.25 -2.32 2.68
N LEU A 26 10.96 -3.61 2.91
CA LEU A 26 10.08 -4.01 4.02
C LEU A 26 10.81 -4.70 5.18
N ARG A 27 12.09 -5.01 5.04
CA ARG A 27 12.87 -5.77 6.05
C ARG A 27 12.96 -5.08 7.42
N ASP A 28 12.87 -3.76 7.44
CA ASP A 28 12.97 -2.96 8.66
C ASP A 28 11.58 -2.67 9.27
N PHE A 29 10.49 -3.15 8.63
CA PHE A 29 9.14 -3.05 9.15
C PHE A 29 8.89 -4.10 10.24
N SER A 30 7.96 -3.82 11.13
CA SER A 30 7.42 -4.79 12.08
C SER A 30 6.84 -5.99 11.33
N ALA A 31 6.89 -7.19 11.93
CA ALA A 31 6.32 -8.40 11.32
C ALA A 31 4.82 -8.27 11.00
N SER A 32 4.15 -7.38 11.75
CA SER A 32 2.75 -6.98 11.55
C SER A 32 2.66 -5.48 11.81
N PHE A 33 2.08 -4.74 10.90
CA PHE A 33 1.98 -3.29 10.95
C PHE A 33 0.61 -2.78 10.52
N LYS A 34 0.30 -1.55 10.90
CA LYS A 34 -0.96 -0.88 10.56
C LYS A 34 -0.86 -0.22 9.19
N VAL A 35 -1.96 -0.29 8.44
CA VAL A 35 -2.12 0.34 7.14
C VAL A 35 -3.50 0.96 7.03
N ASN A 36 -3.63 2.03 6.25
CA ASN A 36 -4.92 2.56 5.84
C ASN A 36 -5.25 2.04 4.43
N MET A 37 -6.48 1.58 4.25
CA MET A 37 -6.98 0.94 3.03
C MET A 37 -8.25 1.62 2.53
N GLY A 38 -8.42 1.62 1.21
CA GLY A 38 -9.61 2.18 0.56
C GLY A 38 -9.80 1.59 -0.83
N HIS A 39 -9.90 0.26 -0.95
CA HIS A 39 -10.03 -0.42 -2.23
C HIS A 39 -11.22 -1.41 -2.26
N HIS A 40 -11.80 -1.58 -3.44
CA HIS A 40 -12.87 -2.52 -3.75
C HIS A 40 -12.33 -3.76 -4.47
N ASP A 41 -11.38 -3.53 -5.37
CA ASP A 41 -10.74 -4.59 -6.12
C ASP A 41 -9.60 -5.20 -5.30
N ARG A 42 -9.26 -6.45 -5.61
CA ARG A 42 -8.14 -7.16 -4.99
C ARG A 42 -7.24 -7.80 -6.04
N VAL A 43 -5.99 -8.00 -5.67
CA VAL A 43 -5.06 -8.82 -6.44
C VAL A 43 -5.27 -10.28 -6.05
N ASP A 44 -6.02 -11.02 -6.85
CA ASP A 44 -6.39 -12.41 -6.58
C ASP A 44 -5.21 -13.35 -6.88
N GLU A 45 -4.59 -13.20 -8.06
CA GLU A 45 -3.43 -13.98 -8.47
C GLU A 45 -2.26 -13.08 -8.87
N LEU A 46 -1.08 -13.46 -8.44
CA LEU A 46 0.15 -12.82 -8.87
C LEU A 46 0.69 -13.48 -10.14
N PRO A 47 1.31 -12.71 -11.06
CA PRO A 47 2.02 -13.30 -12.18
C PRO A 47 3.19 -14.17 -11.68
N ALA A 48 3.61 -15.16 -12.48
CA ALA A 48 4.63 -16.15 -12.09
C ALA A 48 5.99 -15.53 -11.70
N ASN A 49 6.28 -14.33 -12.20
CA ASN A 49 7.49 -13.58 -11.87
C ASN A 49 7.31 -12.59 -10.72
N ALA A 50 6.21 -12.63 -9.97
CA ALA A 50 6.03 -11.83 -8.77
C ALA A 50 6.20 -12.65 -7.49
N ILE A 51 6.43 -11.96 -6.39
CA ILE A 51 6.58 -12.52 -5.04
C ILE A 51 5.64 -11.74 -4.12
N GLU A 52 4.80 -12.46 -3.37
CA GLU A 52 4.01 -11.88 -2.29
C GLU A 52 4.92 -11.46 -1.14
N LEU A 53 4.79 -10.21 -0.72
CA LEU A 53 5.57 -9.65 0.38
C LEU A 53 4.74 -9.48 1.65
N ALA A 54 3.44 -9.24 1.51
CA ALA A 54 2.56 -9.04 2.64
C ALA A 54 1.12 -9.49 2.35
N TYR A 55 0.40 -9.86 3.39
CA TYR A 55 -0.98 -10.34 3.37
C TYR A 55 -1.73 -9.90 4.64
N ASN A 56 -3.04 -10.05 4.66
CA ASN A 56 -3.84 -9.97 5.88
C ASN A 56 -4.82 -11.17 5.98
N GLU A 57 -5.63 -11.19 7.04
CA GLU A 57 -6.55 -12.31 7.32
C GLU A 57 -7.66 -12.43 6.26
N SER A 58 -8.05 -11.32 5.62
CA SER A 58 -9.12 -11.30 4.63
C SER A 58 -8.62 -11.54 3.21
N GLN A 59 -7.40 -11.09 2.89
CA GLN A 59 -6.89 -11.12 1.53
C GLN A 59 -5.38 -11.39 1.47
N ARG A 60 -4.99 -12.13 0.43
CA ARG A 60 -3.59 -12.31 0.04
C ARG A 60 -3.12 -11.08 -0.77
N ASN A 61 -1.84 -11.05 -1.07
CA ASN A 61 -1.24 -10.11 -2.03
C ASN A 61 -1.42 -8.62 -1.66
N GLN A 62 -1.41 -8.29 -0.37
CA GLN A 62 -1.48 -6.90 0.12
C GLN A 62 -0.27 -6.07 -0.31
N ALA A 63 0.88 -6.71 -0.44
CA ALA A 63 2.05 -6.16 -1.10
C ALA A 63 2.79 -7.25 -1.88
N PHE A 64 3.36 -6.88 -3.02
CA PHE A 64 4.13 -7.78 -3.88
C PHE A 64 5.21 -7.01 -4.65
N ARG A 65 6.18 -7.73 -5.20
CA ARG A 65 7.15 -7.19 -6.14
C ARG A 65 7.42 -8.15 -7.29
N LEU A 66 7.93 -7.63 -8.40
CA LEU A 66 8.50 -8.46 -9.46
C LEU A 66 9.90 -8.97 -9.06
N LYS A 67 10.24 -10.20 -9.47
CA LYS A 67 11.52 -10.84 -9.16
C LYS A 67 12.71 -10.12 -9.79
N ASP A 68 12.53 -9.68 -11.02
CA ASP A 68 13.61 -9.23 -11.90
C ASP A 68 13.62 -7.71 -12.13
N ALA A 69 12.79 -6.96 -11.40
CA ALA A 69 12.69 -5.52 -11.52
C ALA A 69 12.25 -4.88 -10.19
N PRO A 70 12.66 -3.63 -9.92
CA PRO A 70 12.20 -2.88 -8.75
C PRO A 70 10.79 -2.32 -8.99
N VAL A 71 9.84 -3.21 -9.22
CA VAL A 71 8.42 -2.90 -9.39
C VAL A 71 7.67 -3.49 -8.22
N TYR A 72 7.06 -2.64 -7.44
CA TYR A 72 6.28 -2.97 -6.25
C TYR A 72 4.83 -2.58 -6.44
N GLY A 73 3.94 -3.34 -5.85
CA GLY A 73 2.53 -3.02 -5.74
C GLY A 73 2.05 -3.19 -4.30
N THR A 74 1.23 -2.27 -3.84
CA THR A 74 0.54 -2.34 -2.55
C THR A 74 -0.95 -2.14 -2.75
N GLN A 75 -1.78 -2.77 -1.93
CA GLN A 75 -3.22 -2.50 -1.89
C GLN A 75 -3.57 -1.45 -0.84
N PHE A 76 -2.68 -1.20 0.09
CA PHE A 76 -2.79 -0.12 1.07
C PHE A 76 -2.12 1.16 0.54
N HIS A 77 -2.57 2.29 1.07
CA HIS A 77 -2.03 3.60 0.74
C HIS A 77 -0.74 3.87 1.51
N SER A 78 0.33 4.18 0.80
CA SER A 78 1.63 4.61 1.33
C SER A 78 1.94 6.07 1.01
N GLU A 79 1.08 6.72 0.26
CA GLU A 79 1.20 8.09 -0.20
C GLU A 79 0.29 9.07 0.56
N LEU A 80 -0.58 8.54 1.46
CA LEU A 80 -1.55 9.32 2.21
C LEU A 80 -1.37 9.10 3.71
N ASP A 81 -1.19 10.18 4.45
CA ASP A 81 -1.33 10.17 5.91
C ASP A 81 -2.80 10.00 6.34
N ALA A 82 -3.06 9.77 7.63
CA ALA A 82 -4.40 9.56 8.15
C ALA A 82 -5.35 10.74 7.89
N ALA A 83 -4.84 11.97 7.89
CA ALA A 83 -5.64 13.16 7.66
C ALA A 83 -6.10 13.24 6.19
N ARG A 84 -5.18 13.01 5.25
CA ARG A 84 -5.46 13.03 3.82
C ARG A 84 -6.33 11.83 3.38
N GLU A 85 -6.11 10.66 3.99
CA GLU A 85 -6.99 9.51 3.73
C GLU A 85 -8.41 9.79 4.24
N ARG A 86 -8.56 10.46 5.37
CA ARG A 86 -9.87 10.91 5.86
C ARG A 86 -10.54 11.89 4.90
N GLU A 87 -9.81 12.89 4.42
CA GLU A 87 -10.32 13.84 3.43
C GLU A 87 -10.78 13.12 2.15
N ARG A 88 -10.00 12.16 1.68
CA ARG A 88 -10.31 11.35 0.51
C ARG A 88 -11.57 10.50 0.72
N LEU A 89 -11.70 9.78 1.82
CA LEU A 89 -12.88 8.98 2.13
C LEU A 89 -14.15 9.85 2.19
N VAL A 90 -14.07 11.02 2.81
CA VAL A 90 -15.19 11.97 2.87
C VAL A 90 -15.53 12.54 1.49
N ALA A 91 -14.55 12.92 0.69
CA ALA A 91 -14.75 13.44 -0.66
C ALA A 91 -15.40 12.41 -1.60
N TYR A 92 -15.06 11.14 -1.45
CA TYR A 92 -15.61 10.04 -2.24
C TYR A 92 -16.67 9.22 -1.49
N ARG A 93 -17.31 9.81 -0.48
CA ARG A 93 -18.30 9.16 0.38
C ARG A 93 -19.37 8.41 -0.40
N GLU A 94 -19.95 9.02 -1.43
CA GLU A 94 -21.03 8.39 -2.23
C GLU A 94 -20.58 7.09 -2.92
N TYR A 95 -19.31 6.97 -3.18
CA TYR A 95 -18.72 5.76 -3.76
C TYR A 95 -18.56 4.67 -2.71
N TYR A 96 -17.97 5.01 -1.56
CA TYR A 96 -17.68 4.04 -0.50
C TYR A 96 -18.89 3.60 0.31
N ILE A 97 -19.89 4.47 0.47
CA ILE A 97 -21.09 4.13 1.26
C ILE A 97 -21.91 2.99 0.65
N ARG A 98 -21.72 2.71 -0.63
CA ARG A 98 -22.39 1.58 -1.30
C ARG A 98 -21.90 0.22 -0.81
N GLU A 99 -20.70 0.18 -0.25
CA GLU A 99 -20.06 -1.01 0.30
C GLU A 99 -20.35 -1.19 1.80
N LEU A 100 -20.96 -0.19 2.42
CA LEU A 100 -21.22 -0.16 3.85
C LEU A 100 -22.72 -0.17 4.11
N PRO A 101 -23.20 -0.95 5.11
CA PRO A 101 -24.63 -1.09 5.38
C PRO A 101 -25.29 0.20 5.83
N THR A 102 -24.57 1.05 6.58
CA THR A 102 -25.12 2.25 7.21
C THR A 102 -24.15 3.42 7.20
N GLU A 103 -24.70 4.63 7.42
CA GLU A 103 -23.90 5.84 7.66
C GLU A 103 -22.98 5.69 8.88
N GLU A 104 -23.46 5.00 9.91
CA GLU A 104 -22.66 4.77 11.13
C GLU A 104 -21.44 3.90 10.84
N ASP A 105 -21.57 2.92 9.93
CA ASP A 105 -20.44 2.12 9.48
C ASP A 105 -19.40 2.97 8.72
N PHE A 106 -19.86 3.88 7.87
CA PHE A 106 -18.98 4.83 7.20
C PHE A 106 -18.22 5.71 8.20
N GLN A 107 -18.93 6.29 9.17
CA GLN A 107 -18.29 7.10 10.22
C GLN A 107 -17.32 6.27 11.06
N ARG A 108 -17.61 5.01 11.31
CA ARG A 108 -16.68 4.09 12.01
C ARG A 108 -15.41 3.87 11.21
N VAL A 109 -15.51 3.67 9.91
CA VAL A 109 -14.35 3.55 9.00
C VAL A 109 -13.49 4.81 9.06
N VAL A 110 -14.09 5.99 8.87
CA VAL A 110 -13.39 7.28 8.91
C VAL A 110 -12.70 7.53 10.25
N ASN A 111 -13.35 7.17 11.35
CA ASN A 111 -12.82 7.35 12.70
C ASN A 111 -11.77 6.30 13.09
N ASN A 112 -11.72 5.16 12.39
CA ASN A 112 -10.74 4.10 12.63
C ASN A 112 -9.41 4.32 11.90
N LEU A 113 -9.29 5.32 11.03
CA LEU A 113 -8.03 5.65 10.38
C LEU A 113 -6.95 5.97 11.43
N ALA A 114 -5.78 5.43 11.24
CA ALA A 114 -4.65 5.56 12.18
C ALA A 114 -3.42 6.15 11.48
N GLU A 115 -2.53 6.71 12.29
CA GLU A 115 -1.18 7.04 11.83
C GLU A 115 -0.44 5.74 11.47
N THR A 116 0.20 5.73 10.31
CA THR A 116 0.85 4.55 9.70
C THR A 116 2.32 4.82 9.41
N THR A 117 3.05 5.25 10.43
CA THR A 117 4.41 5.80 10.31
C THR A 117 5.42 4.90 9.58
N GLU A 118 5.29 3.57 9.69
CA GLU A 118 6.13 2.63 8.93
C GLU A 118 5.82 2.70 7.42
N VAL A 119 4.54 2.87 7.08
CA VAL A 119 4.05 2.86 5.69
C VAL A 119 4.24 4.21 5.02
N ASP A 120 4.15 5.30 5.77
CA ASP A 120 4.25 6.67 5.26
C ASP A 120 5.64 6.97 4.63
N SER A 121 6.68 6.24 5.05
CA SER A 121 8.02 6.35 4.48
C SER A 121 8.23 5.51 3.21
N LEU A 122 7.37 4.55 2.92
CA LEU A 122 7.60 3.50 1.91
C LEU A 122 7.88 4.07 0.51
N LEU A 123 7.10 5.05 0.07
CA LEU A 123 7.31 5.70 -1.23
C LEU A 123 8.65 6.45 -1.28
N HIS A 124 9.00 7.16 -0.22
CA HIS A 124 10.30 7.84 -0.11
C HIS A 124 11.45 6.82 -0.17
N ASP A 125 11.35 5.73 0.59
CA ASP A 125 12.38 4.70 0.66
C ASP A 125 12.55 3.98 -0.68
N PHE A 126 11.46 3.77 -1.41
CA PHE A 126 11.52 3.28 -2.79
C PHE A 126 12.29 4.25 -3.70
N LEU A 127 11.99 5.54 -3.65
CA LEU A 127 12.65 6.55 -4.47
C LEU A 127 14.16 6.61 -4.16
N VAL A 128 14.54 6.62 -2.89
CA VAL A 128 15.94 6.67 -2.46
C VAL A 128 16.68 5.38 -2.82
N THR A 129 16.05 4.24 -2.66
CA THR A 129 16.69 2.93 -2.87
C THR A 129 16.86 2.60 -4.34
N PHE A 130 15.89 2.93 -5.19
CA PHE A 130 15.87 2.47 -6.58
C PHE A 130 15.87 3.60 -7.61
N ALA A 131 15.02 4.61 -7.46
CA ALA A 131 14.81 5.59 -8.52
C ALA A 131 15.96 6.59 -8.62
N LEU A 132 16.41 7.17 -7.50
CA LEU A 132 17.48 8.15 -7.50
C LEU A 132 18.84 7.59 -7.95
N PRO A 133 19.31 6.41 -7.49
CA PRO A 133 20.53 5.80 -8.00
C PRO A 133 20.45 5.51 -9.51
N PHE A 134 19.31 5.05 -10.00
CA PHE A 134 19.11 4.79 -11.42
C PHE A 134 19.14 6.09 -12.26
N ALA A 135 18.53 7.16 -11.77
CA ALA A 135 18.54 8.46 -12.43
C ALA A 135 19.95 9.06 -12.47
N ALA A 136 20.72 8.92 -11.38
CA ALA A 136 22.11 9.41 -11.31
C ALA A 136 23.03 8.70 -12.32
N GLN A 137 22.85 7.41 -12.56
CA GLN A 137 23.63 6.64 -13.54
C GLN A 137 23.32 7.03 -15.00
N ARG A 138 22.15 7.62 -15.25
CA ARG A 138 21.71 8.06 -16.60
C ARG A 138 21.84 9.55 -16.85
N ALA A 139 22.24 10.33 -15.85
CA ALA A 139 22.48 11.76 -16.05
C ALA A 139 23.64 11.94 -17.05
N PRO A 140 23.45 12.69 -18.16
CA PRO A 140 24.54 12.98 -19.06
C PRO A 140 25.60 13.79 -18.31
N GLU A 141 26.88 13.46 -18.51
CA GLU A 141 27.99 14.27 -18.01
C GLU A 141 27.80 15.72 -18.54
N ARG A 142 27.50 16.64 -17.65
CA ARG A 142 27.48 18.04 -18.01
C ARG A 142 28.92 18.49 -18.20
N HIS A 143 29.40 18.49 -19.42
CA HIS A 143 30.61 19.19 -19.77
C HIS A 143 30.34 20.69 -19.63
N PHE A 144 30.78 21.27 -18.54
CA PHE A 144 30.94 22.72 -18.45
C PHE A 144 32.14 23.10 -19.28
N SER A 145 31.91 23.74 -20.42
CA SER A 145 32.93 24.39 -21.26
C SER A 145 33.20 25.77 -20.71
#